data_3429aa8f1d78f96697677798a06f4cfa
#
_entry.id   3429aa8f1d78f96697677798a06f4cfa
#
_cell.length_a   1.000
_cell.length_b   1.000
_cell.length_c   1.000
_cell.angle_alpha   90.00
_cell.angle_beta   90.00
_cell.angle_gamma   90.00
#
_symmetry.space_group_name_H-M   'P 1'
#
loop_
_entity.id
_entity.type
_entity.pdbx_description
1 polymer ?
#
loop_
_entity_poly.entity_id
_entity_poly.type
_entity_poly.pdbx_seq_one_letter_code
_entity_poly.pdbx_strand_id
1 'polypeptide(L)'
;KGENASTPIVAQKTFEVVPAITALHIVSAPQLVYKYYEAAGVTNPANAEFATNTAGLKVQATYLDGKTRDITLDKLTISNVPMKAGKQEVTVTAKNGVKTTFHVNVEKGNATFVTPSPAILGAEDCSVAWWGAHLDEDIKVPAGETRAFSFTNLSSGALNYNNFVVVLRNAAKVEYAVVRADNYGWGNGYAACTLGCTGGVDWKTWLSGMNGAKVNVYVTNNNNGTADVVAIMQGTDGKVNTQYYYGINTVDANDFYVDFTVDCSCLKFDSAASARKHYTRAHRR
;
A
#
# COMPACT_ATOMS: atom_id res chain seq x y z
N LYS A 1 14.69 33.72 65.04
CA LYS A 1 15.63 32.85 64.30
C LYS A 1 14.87 31.59 64.08
N GLY A 2 14.29 31.45 62.92
CA GLY A 2 13.66 30.21 62.43
C GLY A 2 14.54 29.59 61.35
N GLU A 3 15.10 28.42 61.62
CA GLU A 3 15.82 27.64 60.66
C GLU A 3 14.81 26.89 59.80
N ASN A 4 14.72 27.29 58.55
CA ASN A 4 14.00 26.49 57.53
C ASN A 4 14.89 25.29 57.17
N ALA A 5 14.64 24.15 57.80
CA ALA A 5 15.19 22.90 57.34
C ALA A 5 14.47 22.52 56.01
N SER A 6 15.13 22.73 54.88
CA SER A 6 14.66 22.23 53.60
C SER A 6 14.78 20.70 53.59
N THR A 7 13.66 20.03 53.69
CA THR A 7 13.62 18.56 53.47
C THR A 7 14.00 18.27 52.01
N PRO A 8 15.05 17.49 51.75
CA PRO A 8 15.40 17.15 50.37
C PRO A 8 14.28 16.35 49.74
N ILE A 9 13.78 16.82 48.59
CA ILE A 9 12.84 16.06 47.76
C ILE A 9 13.63 14.97 47.08
N VAL A 10 13.51 13.76 47.61
CA VAL A 10 14.07 12.56 46.92
C VAL A 10 13.03 12.10 45.93
N ALA A 11 13.23 12.39 44.63
CA ALA A 11 12.46 11.81 43.58
C ALA A 11 12.94 10.37 43.36
N GLN A 12 12.18 9.39 43.84
CA GLN A 12 12.41 7.98 43.50
C GLN A 12 11.83 7.71 42.13
N LYS A 13 12.70 7.37 41.15
CA LYS A 13 12.30 6.86 39.84
C LYS A 13 12.50 5.34 39.86
N THR A 14 11.41 4.58 39.82
CA THR A 14 11.46 3.13 39.71
C THR A 14 11.71 2.79 38.28
N PHE A 15 12.80 2.09 37.98
CA PHE A 15 13.07 1.51 36.68
C PHE A 15 12.71 0.04 36.71
N GLU A 16 11.82 -0.37 35.84
CA GLU A 16 11.58 -1.78 35.61
C GLU A 16 12.72 -2.32 34.73
N VAL A 17 13.56 -3.16 35.28
CA VAL A 17 14.62 -3.83 34.52
C VAL A 17 13.99 -5.05 33.84
N VAL A 18 13.65 -4.94 32.59
CA VAL A 18 13.22 -6.07 31.77
C VAL A 18 14.45 -6.84 31.33
N PRO A 19 14.57 -8.15 31.60
CA PRO A 19 15.67 -8.97 31.13
C PRO A 19 15.79 -8.89 29.60
N ALA A 20 17.05 -8.96 29.09
CA ALA A 20 17.29 -8.91 27.66
C ALA A 20 16.65 -10.13 26.96
N ILE A 21 16.13 -9.92 25.76
CA ILE A 21 15.61 -10.99 24.89
C ILE A 21 16.82 -11.79 24.36
N THR A 22 16.75 -13.11 24.45
CA THR A 22 17.77 -14.03 23.96
C THR A 22 17.31 -14.82 22.73
N ALA A 23 16.01 -15.03 22.58
CA ALA A 23 15.42 -15.67 21.41
C ALA A 23 13.99 -15.14 21.13
N LEU A 24 13.59 -15.23 19.87
CA LEU A 24 12.21 -15.00 19.42
C LEU A 24 11.64 -16.26 18.78
N HIS A 25 10.36 -16.54 19.03
CA HIS A 25 9.65 -17.71 18.51
C HIS A 25 8.35 -17.26 17.85
N ILE A 26 8.12 -17.71 16.61
CA ILE A 26 6.83 -17.52 15.94
C ILE A 26 5.87 -18.60 16.45
N VAL A 27 4.85 -18.19 17.17
CA VAL A 27 3.78 -19.08 17.67
C VAL A 27 2.71 -19.28 16.61
N SER A 28 2.37 -18.21 15.90
CA SER A 28 1.41 -18.21 14.79
C SER A 28 1.86 -17.20 13.74
N ALA A 29 1.84 -17.60 12.47
CA ALA A 29 2.11 -16.75 11.34
C ALA A 29 0.83 -16.45 10.54
N PRO A 30 0.72 -15.28 9.91
CA PRO A 30 -0.39 -14.99 9.00
C PRO A 30 -0.43 -15.99 7.84
N GLN A 31 -1.63 -16.44 7.49
CA GLN A 31 -1.88 -17.35 6.37
C GLN A 31 -2.26 -16.59 5.09
N LEU A 32 -1.79 -15.37 4.91
CA LEU A 32 -2.11 -14.52 3.79
C LEU A 32 -1.26 -14.85 2.57
N VAL A 33 -1.89 -14.92 1.40
CA VAL A 33 -1.23 -14.96 0.10
C VAL A 33 -1.21 -13.55 -0.48
N TYR A 34 -0.01 -13.04 -0.75
CA TYR A 34 0.16 -11.74 -1.41
C TYR A 34 0.08 -11.93 -2.92
N LYS A 35 -0.62 -11.04 -3.60
CA LYS A 35 -0.73 -11.07 -5.06
C LYS A 35 -0.12 -9.80 -5.65
N TYR A 36 0.71 -9.95 -6.67
CA TYR A 36 1.16 -8.83 -7.48
C TYR A 36 0.96 -9.14 -8.96
N TYR A 37 0.92 -8.09 -9.76
CA TYR A 37 0.60 -8.20 -11.17
C TYR A 37 1.71 -7.58 -12.01
N GLU A 38 1.86 -8.13 -13.21
CA GLU A 38 2.67 -7.55 -14.28
C GLU A 38 1.82 -7.41 -15.53
N ALA A 39 2.10 -6.39 -16.32
CA ALA A 39 1.46 -6.17 -17.60
C ALA A 39 2.50 -5.81 -18.66
N ALA A 40 2.30 -6.26 -19.89
CA ALA A 40 3.15 -5.83 -21.00
C ALA A 40 3.02 -4.33 -21.20
N GLY A 41 4.13 -3.60 -21.01
CA GLY A 41 4.18 -2.16 -21.08
C GLY A 41 4.11 -1.45 -19.74
N VAL A 42 3.90 -2.17 -18.64
CA VAL A 42 3.93 -1.63 -17.28
C VAL A 42 5.04 -2.31 -16.49
N THR A 43 6.05 -1.56 -16.06
CA THR A 43 7.17 -2.09 -15.27
C THR A 43 7.03 -1.63 -13.84
N ASN A 44 6.94 -2.58 -12.90
CA ASN A 44 6.98 -2.29 -11.49
C ASN A 44 8.41 -1.96 -11.04
N PRO A 45 8.61 -1.07 -10.07
CA PRO A 45 9.92 -0.86 -9.47
C PRO A 45 10.50 -2.16 -8.91
N ALA A 46 11.80 -2.40 -9.11
CA ALA A 46 12.46 -3.62 -8.71
C ALA A 46 12.48 -3.85 -7.18
N ASN A 47 12.36 -2.78 -6.42
CA ASN A 47 12.32 -2.77 -4.97
C ASN A 47 10.90 -2.57 -4.41
N ALA A 48 9.87 -2.85 -5.20
CA ALA A 48 8.50 -2.81 -4.71
C ALA A 48 8.26 -3.90 -3.67
N GLU A 49 7.62 -3.53 -2.57
CA GLU A 49 7.34 -4.40 -1.43
C GLU A 49 5.92 -4.17 -0.92
N PHE A 50 5.32 -5.21 -0.38
CA PHE A 50 4.11 -5.09 0.42
C PHE A 50 4.49 -4.85 1.88
N ALA A 51 3.78 -3.98 2.58
CA ALA A 51 3.82 -3.97 4.04
C ALA A 51 3.28 -5.31 4.56
N THR A 52 3.96 -5.90 5.53
CA THR A 52 3.54 -7.18 6.08
C THR A 52 2.24 -7.04 6.86
N ASN A 53 1.22 -7.77 6.45
CA ASN A 53 0.01 -7.91 7.25
C ASN A 53 0.31 -8.78 8.47
N THR A 54 0.19 -8.19 9.64
CA THR A 54 0.50 -8.85 10.92
C THR A 54 -0.73 -9.48 11.60
N ALA A 55 -1.89 -9.45 10.95
CA ALA A 55 -3.09 -10.07 11.51
C ALA A 55 -2.87 -11.56 11.77
N GLY A 56 -3.07 -11.98 13.01
CA GLY A 56 -2.83 -13.35 13.45
C GLY A 56 -1.37 -13.71 13.75
N LEU A 57 -0.42 -12.78 13.56
CA LEU A 57 0.97 -12.99 13.99
C LEU A 57 1.05 -12.98 15.52
N LYS A 58 1.59 -14.07 16.07
CA LYS A 58 1.91 -14.17 17.51
C LYS A 58 3.37 -14.55 17.69
N VAL A 59 4.05 -13.79 18.52
CA VAL A 59 5.47 -13.95 18.81
C VAL A 59 5.69 -14.10 20.31
N GLN A 60 6.54 -15.01 20.70
CA GLN A 60 7.06 -15.14 22.06
C GLN A 60 8.53 -14.80 22.10
N ALA A 61 8.96 -14.23 23.21
CA ALA A 61 10.35 -13.94 23.50
C ALA A 61 10.84 -14.77 24.68
N THR A 62 12.00 -15.42 24.53
CA THR A 62 12.76 -15.98 25.65
C THR A 62 13.71 -14.91 26.17
N TYR A 63 13.72 -14.74 27.47
CA TYR A 63 14.51 -13.72 28.16
C TYR A 63 15.73 -14.35 28.86
N LEU A 64 16.66 -13.50 29.27
CA LEU A 64 17.90 -13.95 29.97
C LEU A 64 17.61 -14.68 31.29
N ASP A 65 16.43 -14.49 31.89
CA ASP A 65 15.98 -15.24 33.05
C ASP A 65 15.47 -16.67 32.72
N GLY A 66 15.60 -17.09 31.46
CA GLY A 66 15.14 -18.37 30.93
C GLY A 66 13.64 -18.48 30.72
N LYS A 67 12.86 -17.44 31.03
CA LYS A 67 11.39 -17.46 30.86
C LYS A 67 10.99 -17.01 29.46
N THR A 68 9.99 -17.70 28.92
CA THR A 68 9.34 -17.34 27.65
C THR A 68 8.01 -16.65 27.92
N ARG A 69 7.76 -15.52 27.26
CA ARG A 69 6.55 -14.71 27.42
C ARG A 69 6.11 -14.18 26.08
N ASP A 70 4.81 -13.91 25.93
CA ASP A 70 4.28 -13.20 24.76
C ASP A 70 4.89 -11.80 24.68
N ILE A 71 5.22 -11.37 23.46
CA ILE A 71 5.71 -10.03 23.16
C ILE A 71 4.77 -9.35 22.18
N THR A 72 4.44 -8.10 22.46
CA THR A 72 3.58 -7.30 21.60
C THR A 72 4.33 -6.79 20.36
N LEU A 73 3.62 -6.72 19.22
CA LEU A 73 4.23 -6.43 17.92
C LEU A 73 4.79 -5.01 17.81
N ASP A 74 4.32 -4.06 18.60
CA ASP A 74 4.84 -2.69 18.70
C ASP A 74 6.29 -2.62 19.25
N LYS A 75 6.74 -3.69 19.89
CA LYS A 75 8.12 -3.83 20.39
C LYS A 75 9.07 -4.48 19.38
N LEU A 76 8.56 -4.87 18.23
CA LEU A 76 9.27 -5.58 17.18
C LEU A 76 9.31 -4.77 15.88
N THR A 77 10.35 -4.99 15.10
CA THR A 77 10.40 -4.53 13.71
C THR A 77 10.16 -5.72 12.80
N ILE A 78 9.23 -5.58 11.87
CA ILE A 78 8.85 -6.63 10.93
C ILE A 78 9.20 -6.15 9.53
N SER A 79 9.97 -6.95 8.78
CA SER A 79 10.34 -6.59 7.41
C SER A 79 9.13 -6.62 6.46
N ASN A 80 9.20 -5.86 5.40
CA ASN A 80 8.23 -5.93 4.31
C ASN A 80 8.37 -7.25 3.51
N VAL A 81 7.36 -7.53 2.68
CA VAL A 81 7.32 -8.68 1.77
C VAL A 81 7.72 -8.22 0.37
N PRO A 82 8.84 -8.74 -0.21
CA PRO A 82 9.20 -8.42 -1.58
C PRO A 82 8.11 -8.82 -2.59
N MET A 83 7.84 -7.96 -3.58
CA MET A 83 6.93 -8.27 -4.69
C MET A 83 7.60 -9.23 -5.70
N LYS A 84 7.90 -10.41 -5.25
CA LYS A 84 8.55 -11.46 -6.05
C LYS A 84 7.83 -12.78 -5.82
N ALA A 85 7.45 -13.46 -6.91
CA ALA A 85 6.73 -14.72 -6.82
C ALA A 85 7.49 -15.79 -6.03
N GLY A 86 6.73 -16.62 -5.34
CA GLY A 86 7.21 -17.72 -4.55
C GLY A 86 7.17 -17.46 -3.05
N LYS A 87 7.86 -18.32 -2.31
CA LYS A 87 7.98 -18.24 -0.88
C LYS A 87 8.94 -17.12 -0.49
N GLN A 88 8.46 -16.14 0.26
CA GLN A 88 9.25 -15.01 0.74
C GLN A 88 9.45 -15.11 2.24
N GLU A 89 10.64 -14.75 2.71
CA GLU A 89 10.96 -14.72 4.12
C GLU A 89 10.65 -13.35 4.72
N VAL A 90 9.99 -13.36 5.87
CA VAL A 90 9.72 -12.16 6.67
C VAL A 90 10.52 -12.26 7.96
N THR A 91 11.33 -11.25 8.23
CA THR A 91 12.16 -11.17 9.44
C THR A 91 11.46 -10.36 10.52
N VAL A 92 11.42 -10.91 11.72
CA VAL A 92 10.96 -10.25 12.94
C VAL A 92 12.18 -9.96 13.83
N THR A 93 12.40 -8.70 14.19
CA THR A 93 13.57 -8.24 14.91
C THR A 93 13.19 -7.52 16.20
N ALA A 94 13.74 -7.94 17.32
CA ALA A 94 13.63 -7.21 18.59
C ALA A 94 14.60 -6.02 18.64
N LYS A 95 14.35 -5.06 19.54
CA LYS A 95 15.18 -3.85 19.69
C LYS A 95 16.66 -4.13 19.94
N ASN A 96 17.00 -5.25 20.56
CA ASN A 96 18.38 -5.67 20.81
C ASN A 96 19.00 -6.47 19.66
N GLY A 97 18.32 -6.56 18.51
CA GLY A 97 18.83 -7.22 17.31
C GLY A 97 18.57 -8.72 17.21
N VAL A 98 17.96 -9.36 18.22
CA VAL A 98 17.56 -10.78 18.13
C VAL A 98 16.48 -10.93 17.07
N LYS A 99 16.61 -11.95 16.22
CA LYS A 99 15.76 -12.17 15.04
C LYS A 99 15.13 -13.56 15.05
N THR A 100 14.00 -13.64 14.40
CA THR A 100 13.35 -14.88 13.94
C THR A 100 12.69 -14.62 12.58
N THR A 101 12.30 -15.66 11.87
CA THR A 101 11.67 -15.53 10.56
C THR A 101 10.44 -16.39 10.43
N PHE A 102 9.54 -15.99 9.54
CA PHE A 102 8.47 -16.82 9.01
C PHE A 102 8.36 -16.60 7.50
N HIS A 103 7.53 -17.39 6.84
CA HIS A 103 7.39 -17.30 5.40
C HIS A 103 5.95 -16.99 5.02
N VAL A 104 5.82 -16.25 3.92
CA VAL A 104 4.54 -15.99 3.23
C VAL A 104 4.67 -16.40 1.77
N ASN A 105 3.54 -16.66 1.11
CA ASN A 105 3.52 -16.92 -0.32
C ASN A 105 3.17 -15.64 -1.08
N VAL A 106 3.87 -15.42 -2.18
CA VAL A 106 3.59 -14.32 -3.12
C VAL A 106 3.28 -14.94 -4.48
N GLU A 107 2.10 -14.62 -4.99
CA GLU A 107 1.64 -15.10 -6.29
C GLU A 107 1.76 -13.99 -7.33
N LYS A 108 2.21 -14.37 -8.54
CA LYS A 108 2.25 -13.49 -9.69
C LYS A 108 1.01 -13.72 -10.55
N GLY A 109 0.30 -12.63 -10.85
CA GLY A 109 -0.78 -12.59 -11.81
C GLY A 109 -0.39 -11.83 -13.07
N ASN A 110 -1.20 -11.96 -14.11
CA ASN A 110 -1.08 -11.18 -15.33
C ASN A 110 -2.18 -10.11 -15.37
N ALA A 111 -1.86 -8.98 -15.97
CA ALA A 111 -2.81 -7.89 -16.14
C ALA A 111 -2.83 -7.42 -17.61
N THR A 112 -3.97 -6.93 -18.05
CA THR A 112 -4.11 -6.23 -19.32
C THR A 112 -3.89 -4.75 -19.10
N PHE A 113 -2.87 -4.20 -19.74
CA PHE A 113 -2.59 -2.77 -19.71
C PHE A 113 -3.64 -2.01 -20.53
N VAL A 114 -4.18 -0.95 -19.91
CA VAL A 114 -5.18 -0.06 -20.50
C VAL A 114 -4.61 1.35 -20.56
N THR A 115 -4.73 1.98 -21.71
CA THR A 115 -4.49 3.43 -21.88
C THR A 115 -5.85 4.10 -21.91
N PRO A 116 -6.25 4.86 -20.88
CA PRO A 116 -7.52 5.56 -20.89
C PRO A 116 -7.59 6.67 -21.92
N SER A 117 -8.81 7.04 -22.28
CA SER A 117 -9.11 8.20 -23.11
C SER A 117 -10.09 9.11 -22.34
N PRO A 118 -9.74 10.38 -22.08
CA PRO A 118 -8.49 11.04 -22.45
C PRO A 118 -7.27 10.52 -21.70
N ALA A 119 -6.08 10.68 -22.28
CA ALA A 119 -4.83 10.30 -21.65
C ALA A 119 -4.39 11.24 -20.51
N ILE A 120 -5.11 12.33 -20.30
CA ILE A 120 -4.89 13.28 -19.20
C ILE A 120 -6.22 13.44 -18.47
N LEU A 121 -6.19 13.20 -17.16
CA LEU A 121 -7.32 13.41 -16.26
C LEU A 121 -7.00 14.52 -15.27
N GLY A 122 -7.89 15.48 -15.14
CA GLY A 122 -7.66 16.71 -14.38
C GLY A 122 -6.97 17.79 -15.22
N ALA A 123 -6.51 18.85 -14.57
CA ALA A 123 -5.79 19.96 -15.20
C ALA A 123 -4.32 19.96 -14.79
N GLU A 124 -3.42 20.36 -15.70
CA GLU A 124 -1.98 20.36 -15.42
C GLU A 124 -1.56 21.33 -14.32
N ASP A 125 -2.35 22.37 -14.09
CA ASP A 125 -2.18 23.29 -12.95
C ASP A 125 -2.75 22.74 -11.62
N CYS A 126 -3.26 21.50 -11.64
CA CYS A 126 -3.83 20.81 -10.49
C CYS A 126 -5.03 21.55 -9.84
N SER A 127 -5.77 22.36 -10.63
CA SER A 127 -6.89 23.19 -10.14
C SER A 127 -8.20 22.45 -10.02
N VAL A 128 -8.33 21.23 -10.57
CA VAL A 128 -9.57 20.46 -10.55
C VAL A 128 -9.81 19.91 -9.15
N ALA A 129 -10.92 20.34 -8.56
CA ALA A 129 -11.36 19.88 -7.26
C ALA A 129 -11.98 18.47 -7.33
N TRP A 130 -12.14 17.88 -6.17
CA TRP A 130 -12.67 16.55 -5.91
C TRP A 130 -13.96 16.27 -6.70
N TRP A 131 -13.98 15.15 -7.40
CA TRP A 131 -15.08 14.77 -8.30
C TRP A 131 -15.31 15.71 -9.49
N GLY A 132 -14.41 16.67 -9.73
CA GLY A 132 -14.53 17.58 -10.87
C GLY A 132 -14.09 17.00 -12.21
N ALA A 133 -13.45 15.83 -12.21
CA ALA A 133 -13.01 15.12 -13.41
C ALA A 133 -13.13 13.62 -13.21
N HIS A 134 -13.65 12.94 -14.25
CA HIS A 134 -13.77 11.49 -14.35
C HIS A 134 -13.27 11.03 -15.71
N LEU A 135 -12.89 9.76 -15.83
CA LEU A 135 -12.49 9.21 -17.12
C LEU A 135 -13.64 9.06 -18.10
N ASP A 136 -14.88 9.11 -17.77
CA ASP A 136 -16.06 8.95 -18.64
C ASP A 136 -16.06 7.70 -19.55
N GLU A 137 -14.96 6.97 -19.59
CA GLU A 137 -14.77 5.77 -20.39
C GLU A 137 -15.24 4.54 -19.60
N ASP A 138 -15.95 3.63 -20.28
CA ASP A 138 -16.41 2.38 -19.69
C ASP A 138 -15.31 1.32 -19.70
N ILE A 139 -14.32 1.45 -18.79
CA ILE A 139 -13.22 0.49 -18.66
C ILE A 139 -13.69 -0.71 -17.85
N LYS A 140 -14.03 -1.77 -18.57
CA LYS A 140 -14.53 -3.01 -18.00
C LYS A 140 -13.44 -3.86 -17.37
N VAL A 141 -13.70 -4.42 -16.18
CA VAL A 141 -12.91 -5.46 -15.53
C VAL A 141 -13.72 -6.75 -15.52
N PRO A 142 -13.52 -7.64 -16.51
CA PRO A 142 -14.23 -8.90 -16.56
C PRO A 142 -13.91 -9.81 -15.37
N ALA A 143 -14.82 -10.70 -15.05
CA ALA A 143 -14.66 -11.66 -13.97
C ALA A 143 -13.36 -12.48 -14.13
N GLY A 144 -12.56 -12.53 -13.09
CA GLY A 144 -11.27 -13.25 -13.07
C GLY A 144 -10.12 -12.51 -13.77
N GLU A 145 -10.34 -11.29 -14.29
CA GLU A 145 -9.31 -10.53 -14.99
C GLU A 145 -8.78 -9.35 -14.16
N THR A 146 -7.61 -8.86 -14.55
CA THR A 146 -6.97 -7.67 -13.98
C THR A 146 -6.70 -6.64 -15.06
N ARG A 147 -7.03 -5.38 -14.77
CA ARG A 147 -6.65 -4.22 -15.58
C ARG A 147 -5.50 -3.49 -14.90
N ALA A 148 -4.52 -3.07 -15.70
CA ALA A 148 -3.37 -2.30 -15.26
C ALA A 148 -3.41 -0.90 -15.87
N PHE A 149 -3.07 0.08 -15.06
CA PHE A 149 -2.96 1.48 -15.44
C PHE A 149 -1.59 1.98 -15.02
N SER A 150 -0.95 2.78 -15.86
CA SER A 150 0.31 3.44 -15.54
C SER A 150 0.22 4.92 -15.88
N PHE A 151 0.65 5.77 -14.97
CA PHE A 151 0.58 7.21 -15.15
C PHE A 151 1.63 7.96 -14.34
N THR A 152 1.86 9.20 -14.71
CA THR A 152 2.55 10.18 -13.86
C THR A 152 1.50 10.98 -13.12
N ASN A 153 1.60 11.02 -11.80
CA ASN A 153 0.78 11.88 -10.96
C ASN A 153 1.44 13.25 -10.81
N LEU A 154 0.74 14.31 -11.19
CA LEU A 154 1.11 15.68 -10.86
C LEU A 154 0.24 16.13 -9.69
N SER A 155 0.83 16.89 -8.78
CA SER A 155 0.16 17.36 -7.57
C SER A 155 0.65 18.74 -7.21
N SER A 156 -0.24 19.64 -6.84
CA SER A 156 0.14 21.01 -6.49
C SER A 156 1.04 21.11 -5.24
N GLY A 157 1.03 20.09 -4.39
CA GLY A 157 1.77 20.10 -3.12
C GLY A 157 1.26 21.12 -2.10
N ALA A 158 0.28 21.94 -2.45
CA ALA A 158 -0.16 23.07 -1.64
C ALA A 158 -1.33 22.74 -0.71
N LEU A 159 -2.08 21.68 -1.01
CA LEU A 159 -3.33 21.34 -0.31
C LEU A 159 -3.31 19.92 0.25
N ASN A 160 -4.07 19.73 1.32
CA ASN A 160 -4.14 18.49 2.07
C ASN A 160 -4.86 17.33 1.34
N TYR A 161 -5.26 17.47 0.09
CA TYR A 161 -6.11 16.49 -0.58
C TYR A 161 -5.63 16.14 -1.98
N ASN A 162 -4.40 16.52 -2.31
CA ASN A 162 -3.80 16.25 -3.62
C ASN A 162 -3.68 14.76 -3.87
N ASN A 163 -4.68 14.20 -4.54
CA ASN A 163 -4.83 12.76 -4.60
C ASN A 163 -5.53 12.32 -5.87
N PHE A 164 -5.34 11.06 -6.19
CA PHE A 164 -6.17 10.36 -7.16
C PHE A 164 -6.98 9.26 -6.45
N VAL A 165 -8.09 8.92 -7.05
CA VAL A 165 -9.02 7.93 -6.54
C VAL A 165 -9.35 6.94 -7.63
N VAL A 166 -9.31 5.66 -7.27
CA VAL A 166 -9.84 4.56 -8.08
C VAL A 166 -11.28 4.33 -7.67
N VAL A 167 -12.19 4.42 -8.61
CA VAL A 167 -13.62 4.23 -8.40
C VAL A 167 -14.05 2.92 -9.06
N LEU A 168 -14.72 2.05 -8.31
CA LEU A 168 -15.33 0.83 -8.82
C LEU A 168 -16.84 1.05 -8.93
N ARG A 169 -17.41 0.80 -10.10
CA ARG A 169 -18.83 1.05 -10.40
C ARG A 169 -19.44 -0.02 -11.28
N ASN A 170 -20.77 -0.10 -11.27
CA ASN A 170 -21.50 -0.94 -12.21
C ASN A 170 -21.73 -0.26 -13.57
N ALA A 171 -22.38 -0.95 -14.50
CA ALA A 171 -22.70 -0.44 -15.82
C ALA A 171 -23.65 0.77 -15.79
N ALA A 172 -24.46 0.89 -14.74
CA ALA A 172 -25.37 2.03 -14.53
C ALA A 172 -24.67 3.24 -13.88
N LYS A 173 -23.34 3.23 -13.80
CA LYS A 173 -22.49 4.26 -13.16
C LYS A 173 -22.75 4.43 -11.65
N VAL A 174 -23.36 3.44 -11.01
CA VAL A 174 -23.47 3.43 -9.54
C VAL A 174 -22.14 2.96 -8.94
N GLU A 175 -21.55 3.83 -8.16
CA GLU A 175 -20.29 3.54 -7.43
C GLU A 175 -20.58 2.62 -6.25
N TYR A 176 -19.74 1.62 -6.03
CA TYR A 176 -19.81 0.75 -4.86
C TYR A 176 -18.49 0.62 -4.11
N ALA A 177 -17.42 1.13 -4.65
CA ALA A 177 -16.18 1.24 -3.92
C ALA A 177 -15.35 2.42 -4.43
N VAL A 178 -14.72 3.10 -3.50
CA VAL A 178 -13.81 4.22 -3.74
C VAL A 178 -12.53 3.96 -2.99
N VAL A 179 -11.40 3.90 -3.70
CA VAL A 179 -10.09 3.63 -3.12
C VAL A 179 -9.20 4.85 -3.32
N ARG A 180 -8.85 5.52 -2.24
CA ARG A 180 -7.90 6.63 -2.25
C ARG A 180 -6.47 6.10 -2.20
N ALA A 181 -5.59 6.77 -2.92
CA ALA A 181 -4.17 6.42 -2.93
C ALA A 181 -3.40 6.96 -1.72
N ASP A 182 -3.90 8.02 -1.06
CA ASP A 182 -3.38 8.42 0.25
C ASP A 182 -3.96 7.49 1.33
N ASN A 183 -3.27 7.25 2.39
CA ASN A 183 -3.77 6.45 3.49
C ASN A 183 -4.58 7.27 4.51
N TYR A 184 -5.07 8.44 4.14
CA TYR A 184 -5.74 9.35 5.05
C TYR A 184 -7.24 9.07 5.14
N GLY A 185 -7.61 8.00 5.82
CA GLY A 185 -8.94 7.80 6.40
C GLY A 185 -10.10 7.48 5.45
N TRP A 186 -9.99 7.75 4.17
CA TRP A 186 -11.09 7.59 3.22
C TRP A 186 -11.04 6.27 2.44
N GLY A 187 -9.87 5.75 2.20
CA GLY A 187 -9.72 4.49 1.46
C GLY A 187 -10.52 3.36 2.08
N ASN A 188 -10.63 3.35 3.39
CA ASN A 188 -11.39 2.36 4.14
C ASN A 188 -12.85 2.76 4.40
N GLY A 189 -13.25 4.01 4.16
CA GLY A 189 -14.60 4.49 4.44
C GLY A 189 -15.65 3.96 3.48
N TYR A 190 -15.26 3.66 2.25
CA TYR A 190 -16.14 3.17 1.20
C TYR A 190 -15.79 1.74 0.75
N ALA A 191 -14.53 1.36 0.85
CA ALA A 191 -14.08 0.03 0.51
C ALA A 191 -13.92 -0.83 1.76
N ALA A 192 -14.88 -1.68 2.05
CA ALA A 192 -14.73 -2.69 3.08
C ALA A 192 -13.75 -3.76 2.60
N CYS A 193 -12.52 -3.72 3.09
CA CYS A 193 -11.49 -4.71 2.77
C CYS A 193 -11.59 -5.90 3.71
N THR A 194 -11.84 -7.09 3.17
CA THR A 194 -11.98 -8.30 3.98
C THR A 194 -10.64 -8.97 4.28
N LEU A 195 -9.63 -8.78 3.43
CA LEU A 195 -8.32 -9.44 3.55
C LEU A 195 -7.19 -8.51 3.96
N GLY A 196 -7.44 -7.24 4.07
CA GLY A 196 -6.47 -6.27 4.53
C GLY A 196 -6.28 -5.10 3.58
N CYS A 197 -6.09 -3.96 4.18
CA CYS A 197 -5.70 -2.73 3.52
C CYS A 197 -4.44 -2.27 4.21
N THR A 198 -3.42 -2.01 3.47
CA THR A 198 -2.18 -1.51 4.05
C THR A 198 -1.45 -0.61 3.06
N GLY A 199 -0.44 -0.01 3.56
CA GLY A 199 0.28 1.04 2.92
C GLY A 199 -0.13 2.35 3.57
N GLY A 200 0.76 3.25 3.61
CA GLY A 200 0.57 4.56 4.17
C GLY A 200 1.90 5.20 4.31
N VAL A 201 1.96 6.33 3.70
CA VAL A 201 3.05 7.25 3.88
C VAL A 201 2.55 8.28 4.85
N ASP A 202 3.40 8.73 5.73
CA ASP A 202 3.05 9.91 6.48
C ASP A 202 2.77 11.06 5.51
N TRP A 203 1.88 11.95 5.93
CA TRP A 203 1.34 12.99 5.08
C TRP A 203 2.42 13.91 4.45
N LYS A 204 3.49 14.19 5.16
CA LYS A 204 4.57 15.05 4.65
C LYS A 204 5.36 14.36 3.55
N THR A 205 5.63 13.06 3.73
CA THR A 205 6.28 12.22 2.72
C THR A 205 5.40 12.09 1.49
N TRP A 206 4.09 11.91 1.66
CA TRP A 206 3.12 11.90 0.58
C TRP A 206 3.18 13.19 -0.24
N LEU A 207 3.03 14.34 0.40
CA LEU A 207 3.06 15.64 -0.28
C LEU A 207 4.35 15.87 -1.05
N SER A 208 5.50 15.57 -0.46
CA SER A 208 6.79 15.82 -1.09
C SER A 208 7.13 14.87 -2.23
N GLY A 209 6.60 13.64 -2.18
CA GLY A 209 6.96 12.57 -3.12
C GLY A 209 6.00 12.37 -4.27
N MET A 210 4.78 12.89 -4.22
CA MET A 210 3.74 12.56 -5.19
C MET A 210 3.73 13.42 -6.44
N ASN A 211 4.28 14.62 -6.40
CA ASN A 211 4.38 15.42 -7.61
C ASN A 211 5.46 14.85 -8.54
N GLY A 212 5.05 14.40 -9.71
CA GLY A 212 5.90 13.71 -10.67
C GLY A 212 6.09 12.21 -10.38
N ALA A 213 5.40 11.66 -9.39
CA ALA A 213 5.48 10.22 -9.07
C ALA A 213 4.98 9.36 -10.23
N LYS A 214 5.67 8.26 -10.48
CA LYS A 214 5.20 7.18 -11.35
C LYS A 214 4.31 6.24 -10.56
N VAL A 215 3.13 5.98 -11.08
CA VAL A 215 2.11 5.17 -10.42
C VAL A 215 1.65 4.06 -11.35
N ASN A 216 1.64 2.84 -10.82
CA ASN A 216 1.00 1.69 -11.44
C ASN A 216 -0.17 1.26 -10.57
N VAL A 217 -1.35 1.14 -11.14
CA VAL A 217 -2.56 0.65 -10.47
C VAL A 217 -3.02 -0.63 -11.15
N TYR A 218 -3.32 -1.64 -10.33
CA TYR A 218 -3.87 -2.91 -10.77
C TYR A 218 -5.23 -3.13 -10.10
N VAL A 219 -6.25 -3.37 -10.91
CA VAL A 219 -7.61 -3.63 -10.44
C VAL A 219 -8.03 -5.01 -10.90
N THR A 220 -8.32 -5.88 -9.94
CA THR A 220 -8.66 -7.28 -10.18
C THR A 220 -10.11 -7.56 -9.80
N ASN A 221 -10.84 -8.21 -10.69
CA ASN A 221 -12.12 -8.82 -10.37
C ASN A 221 -11.88 -10.27 -9.94
N ASN A 222 -12.10 -10.58 -8.67
CA ASN A 222 -11.84 -11.91 -8.11
C ASN A 222 -12.88 -12.97 -8.49
N ASN A 223 -13.90 -12.61 -9.26
CA ASN A 223 -14.99 -13.51 -9.68
C ASN A 223 -15.75 -14.16 -8.51
N ASN A 224 -15.83 -13.47 -7.39
CA ASN A 224 -16.49 -13.97 -6.18
C ASN A 224 -17.23 -12.87 -5.41
N GLY A 225 -17.57 -11.76 -6.08
CA GLY A 225 -18.18 -10.59 -5.45
C GLY A 225 -17.18 -9.69 -4.73
N THR A 226 -15.88 -9.87 -4.97
CA THR A 226 -14.84 -8.98 -4.44
C THR A 226 -13.88 -8.52 -5.53
N ALA A 227 -13.22 -7.40 -5.25
CA ALA A 227 -12.14 -6.84 -6.07
C ALA A 227 -10.88 -6.61 -5.23
N ASP A 228 -9.75 -6.62 -5.90
CA ASP A 228 -8.48 -6.19 -5.31
C ASP A 228 -7.97 -4.96 -6.07
N VAL A 229 -7.41 -4.00 -5.33
CA VAL A 229 -6.70 -2.85 -5.89
C VAL A 229 -5.32 -2.78 -5.30
N VAL A 230 -4.30 -2.73 -6.18
CA VAL A 230 -2.90 -2.54 -5.78
C VAL A 230 -2.38 -1.30 -6.48
N ALA A 231 -1.85 -0.34 -5.73
CA ALA A 231 -1.19 0.84 -6.25
C ALA A 231 0.29 0.84 -5.84
N ILE A 232 1.18 0.92 -6.81
CA ILE A 232 2.63 1.00 -6.61
C ILE A 232 3.05 2.38 -7.07
N MET A 233 3.57 3.17 -6.14
CA MET A 233 3.91 4.57 -6.36
C MET A 233 5.39 4.77 -6.13
N GLN A 234 6.09 5.24 -7.15
CA GLN A 234 7.50 5.60 -7.04
C GLN A 234 7.64 7.12 -7.10
N GLY A 235 8.03 7.71 -5.99
CA GLY A 235 8.27 9.14 -5.88
C GLY A 235 9.50 9.58 -6.69
N THR A 236 9.62 10.89 -6.90
CA THR A 236 10.79 11.49 -7.60
C THR A 236 12.09 11.33 -6.81
N ASP A 237 11.99 11.05 -5.51
CA ASP A 237 13.13 10.69 -4.65
C ASP A 237 13.54 9.20 -4.76
N GLY A 238 12.88 8.44 -5.64
CA GLY A 238 13.11 7.01 -5.86
C GLY A 238 12.49 6.08 -4.82
N LYS A 239 11.87 6.61 -3.76
CA LYS A 239 11.16 5.78 -2.79
C LYS A 239 9.92 5.16 -3.40
N VAL A 240 9.68 3.90 -3.05
CA VAL A 240 8.53 3.15 -3.51
C VAL A 240 7.56 2.94 -2.36
N ASN A 241 6.31 3.26 -2.62
CA ASN A 241 5.18 2.98 -1.76
C ASN A 241 4.24 2.05 -2.45
N THR A 242 3.75 1.06 -1.71
CA THR A 242 2.73 0.16 -2.19
C THR A 242 1.54 0.22 -1.26
N GLN A 243 0.38 0.45 -1.86
CA GLN A 243 -0.90 0.28 -1.19
C GLN A 243 -1.64 -0.88 -1.83
N TYR A 244 -2.25 -1.70 -1.01
CA TYR A 244 -3.08 -2.79 -1.50
C TYR A 244 -4.35 -2.90 -0.67
N TYR A 245 -5.43 -3.21 -1.37
CA TYR A 245 -6.76 -3.41 -0.83
C TYR A 245 -7.28 -4.72 -1.37
N TYR A 246 -7.36 -5.74 -0.53
CA TYR A 246 -7.81 -7.06 -0.92
C TYR A 246 -9.20 -7.37 -0.39
N GLY A 247 -10.02 -7.97 -1.25
CA GLY A 247 -11.37 -8.36 -0.89
C GLY A 247 -12.31 -7.17 -0.69
N ILE A 248 -12.22 -6.14 -1.53
CA ILE A 248 -13.20 -5.07 -1.59
C ILE A 248 -14.53 -5.67 -2.02
N ASN A 249 -15.58 -5.51 -1.22
CA ASN A 249 -16.90 -5.99 -1.58
C ASN A 249 -17.42 -5.24 -2.80
N THR A 250 -17.68 -5.99 -3.87
CA THR A 250 -18.45 -5.52 -5.03
C THR A 250 -19.85 -6.11 -4.91
N VAL A 251 -20.86 -5.30 -5.17
CA VAL A 251 -22.28 -5.70 -5.01
C VAL A 251 -22.66 -6.80 -6.01
N ASP A 252 -21.89 -6.94 -7.08
CA ASP A 252 -22.07 -7.89 -8.16
C ASP A 252 -20.86 -8.80 -8.30
N ALA A 253 -21.08 -10.11 -8.43
CA ALA A 253 -20.04 -11.07 -8.82
C ALA A 253 -19.67 -10.97 -10.31
N ASN A 254 -20.37 -10.13 -11.06
CA ASN A 254 -20.22 -9.93 -12.49
C ASN A 254 -19.10 -8.95 -12.82
N ASP A 255 -18.99 -8.63 -14.10
CA ASP A 255 -18.10 -7.59 -14.56
C ASP A 255 -18.42 -6.24 -13.90
N PHE A 256 -17.42 -5.52 -13.50
CA PHE A 256 -17.54 -4.13 -13.06
C PHE A 256 -16.66 -3.22 -13.90
N TYR A 257 -16.74 -1.93 -13.65
CA TYR A 257 -16.03 -0.90 -14.39
C TYR A 257 -15.12 -0.11 -13.43
N VAL A 258 -13.98 0.31 -13.95
CA VAL A 258 -13.04 1.18 -13.25
C VAL A 258 -13.14 2.58 -13.83
N ASP A 259 -13.15 3.55 -12.93
CA ASP A 259 -13.00 4.95 -13.22
C ASP A 259 -11.92 5.55 -12.32
N PHE A 260 -11.46 6.73 -12.67
CA PHE A 260 -10.55 7.53 -11.86
C PHE A 260 -11.14 8.92 -11.68
N THR A 261 -10.90 9.51 -10.54
CA THR A 261 -11.12 10.93 -10.27
C THR A 261 -9.92 11.52 -9.53
N VAL A 262 -9.81 12.82 -9.53
CA VAL A 262 -8.69 13.56 -8.94
C VAL A 262 -9.18 14.64 -7.99
N ASP A 263 -8.33 15.00 -7.04
CA ASP A 263 -8.48 16.20 -6.22
C ASP A 263 -7.16 16.96 -6.16
N CYS A 264 -7.11 18.13 -6.78
CA CYS A 264 -5.91 18.96 -6.89
C CYS A 264 -4.69 18.18 -7.42
N SER A 265 -4.94 17.25 -8.32
CA SER A 265 -3.96 16.40 -9.00
C SER A 265 -4.28 16.32 -10.49
N CYS A 266 -3.32 15.83 -11.26
CA CYS A 266 -3.49 15.56 -12.67
C CYS A 266 -2.80 14.25 -12.99
N LEU A 267 -3.50 13.33 -13.66
CA LEU A 267 -2.95 12.05 -14.08
C LEU A 267 -2.61 12.10 -15.56
N LYS A 268 -1.35 11.87 -15.89
CA LYS A 268 -0.89 11.70 -17.29
C LYS A 268 -0.68 10.23 -17.54
N PHE A 269 -1.65 9.57 -18.17
CA PHE A 269 -1.61 8.13 -18.46
C PHE A 269 -0.59 7.81 -19.54
N ASP A 270 0.17 6.74 -19.31
CA ASP A 270 1.12 6.23 -20.28
C ASP A 270 0.37 5.53 -21.42
N SER A 271 0.89 5.64 -22.65
CA SER A 271 0.35 4.93 -23.81
C SER A 271 1.09 3.60 -24.03
N ALA A 272 0.41 2.62 -24.62
CA ALA A 272 1.02 1.35 -25.04
C ALA A 272 2.21 1.57 -26.00
N ALA A 273 2.23 2.66 -26.75
CA ALA A 273 3.32 3.02 -27.66
C ALA A 273 4.56 3.56 -26.91
N SER A 274 4.39 4.30 -25.80
CA SER A 274 5.50 4.77 -24.97
C SER A 274 6.13 3.63 -24.16
N ALA A 275 5.34 2.69 -23.71
CA ALA A 275 5.78 1.51 -22.97
C ALA A 275 6.73 0.62 -23.81
N ARG A 276 6.45 0.42 -25.10
CA ARG A 276 7.32 -0.34 -26.00
C ARG A 276 8.70 0.30 -26.21
N LYS A 277 8.83 1.64 -26.16
CA LYS A 277 10.10 2.34 -26.32
C LYS A 277 11.06 2.11 -25.14
N HIS A 278 10.56 1.95 -23.95
CA HIS A 278 11.37 1.65 -22.75
C HIS A 278 11.89 0.21 -22.77
N TYR A 279 11.09 -0.76 -23.22
CA TYR A 279 11.47 -2.17 -23.29
C TYR A 279 12.61 -2.41 -24.28
N THR A 280 12.58 -1.78 -25.45
CA THR A 280 13.63 -1.92 -26.48
C THR A 280 14.95 -1.24 -26.10
N ARG A 281 14.96 -0.23 -25.24
CA ARG A 281 16.19 0.41 -24.74
C ARG A 281 16.89 -0.39 -23.63
N ALA A 282 16.16 -1.10 -22.80
CA ALA A 282 16.73 -1.90 -21.71
C ALA A 282 17.43 -3.19 -22.21
N HIS A 283 17.10 -3.69 -23.41
CA HIS A 283 17.66 -4.92 -23.99
C HIS A 283 18.80 -4.66 -25.01
N ARG A 284 19.23 -3.40 -25.17
CA ARG A 284 20.35 -3.03 -26.06
C ARG A 284 21.59 -2.48 -25.31
N ARG A 285 21.73 -2.82 -24.05
CA ARG A 285 22.96 -2.53 -23.27
C ARG A 285 23.55 -3.80 -22.69
#